data_61c8387333c602c30770f936954347c3
#
_entry.id   61c8387333c602c30770f936954347c3
#
_cell.length_a   1.000
_cell.length_b   1.000
_cell.length_c   1.000
_cell.angle_alpha   90.00
_cell.angle_beta   90.00
_cell.angle_gamma   90.00
#
_symmetry.space_group_name_H-M   'P 1'
#
loop_
_entity.id
_entity.type
_entity.pdbx_description
1 polymer ?
#
loop_
_entity_poly.entity_id
_entity_poly.type
_entity_poly.pdbx_seq_one_letter_code
_entity_poly.pdbx_strand_id
1 'polypeptide(L)'
;MKKSNKRDLTAVVFVDEAQAKYMRFQIRGGIRFPLRNALMISTDKTRLNRFGNITPATYRQMINNKTKYFKGVPNGKSGQNYEGIWERYGRSKRYPGGQRIRMVARYIDKAQYRPLFPFAETTQGVVFSQQSGIAIRFRKRLAEALRTAK
;
A
#
# COMPACT_ATOMS: atom_id res chain seq x y z
N MET A 1 -16.70 -3.79 -11.39
CA MET A 1 -18.13 -3.86 -10.98
C MET A 1 -18.93 -4.50 -12.08
N LYS A 2 -19.66 -5.57 -11.77
CA LYS A 2 -20.61 -6.20 -12.70
C LYS A 2 -21.99 -5.58 -12.45
N LYS A 3 -22.61 -5.02 -13.50
CA LYS A 3 -23.96 -4.44 -13.40
C LYS A 3 -25.00 -5.55 -13.55
N SER A 4 -26.12 -5.44 -12.86
CA SER A 4 -27.29 -6.29 -13.06
C SER A 4 -27.93 -5.99 -14.42
N ASN A 5 -28.60 -6.98 -15.00
CA ASN A 5 -29.38 -6.87 -16.22
C ASN A 5 -30.82 -7.39 -15.99
N LYS A 6 -31.70 -7.28 -16.98
CA LYS A 6 -33.11 -7.73 -16.86
C LYS A 6 -33.28 -9.23 -16.58
N ARG A 7 -32.29 -10.07 -16.93
CA ARG A 7 -32.32 -11.52 -16.68
C ARG A 7 -31.61 -11.91 -15.39
N ASP A 8 -30.58 -11.13 -15.00
CA ASP A 8 -29.79 -11.36 -13.79
C ASP A 8 -29.80 -10.07 -12.96
N LEU A 9 -30.59 -10.07 -11.90
CA LEU A 9 -30.73 -8.94 -10.98
C LEU A 9 -29.57 -8.85 -9.96
N THR A 10 -28.57 -9.72 -10.09
CA THR A 10 -27.41 -9.74 -9.21
C THR A 10 -26.40 -8.67 -9.65
N ALA A 11 -26.02 -7.79 -8.73
CA ALA A 11 -24.91 -6.86 -8.89
C ALA A 11 -23.72 -7.30 -8.03
N VAL A 12 -22.53 -7.27 -8.61
CA VAL A 12 -21.31 -7.67 -7.90
C VAL A 12 -20.35 -6.50 -7.84
N VAL A 13 -19.90 -6.18 -6.63
CA VAL A 13 -18.82 -5.23 -6.37
C VAL A 13 -17.57 -6.02 -5.98
N PHE A 14 -16.50 -5.82 -6.70
CA PHE A 14 -15.23 -6.51 -6.47
C PHE A 14 -14.05 -5.55 -6.66
N VAL A 15 -12.94 -5.89 -6.03
CA VAL A 15 -11.66 -5.21 -6.27
C VAL A 15 -11.02 -5.84 -7.48
N ASP A 16 -10.53 -5.04 -8.41
CA ASP A 16 -9.83 -5.51 -9.62
C ASP A 16 -8.63 -6.39 -9.23
N GLU A 17 -8.37 -7.43 -10.03
CA GLU A 17 -7.36 -8.44 -9.75
C GLU A 17 -5.94 -7.86 -9.57
N ALA A 18 -5.60 -6.86 -10.39
CA ALA A 18 -4.34 -6.16 -10.27
C ALA A 18 -4.19 -5.43 -8.92
N GLN A 19 -5.28 -4.87 -8.40
CA GLN A 19 -5.34 -4.16 -7.14
C GLN A 19 -5.50 -5.11 -5.95
N ALA A 20 -6.22 -6.21 -6.12
CA ALA A 20 -6.49 -7.17 -5.07
C ALA A 20 -5.21 -7.75 -4.45
N LYS A 21 -4.16 -7.95 -5.25
CA LYS A 21 -2.87 -8.51 -4.81
C LYS A 21 -2.21 -7.70 -3.70
N TYR A 22 -2.28 -6.36 -3.75
CA TYR A 22 -1.70 -5.52 -2.70
C TYR A 22 -2.74 -5.03 -1.69
N MET A 23 -4.01 -4.87 -2.09
CA MET A 23 -5.07 -4.45 -1.18
C MET A 23 -5.47 -5.53 -0.17
N ARG A 24 -5.23 -6.82 -0.47
CA ARG A 24 -5.58 -7.90 0.46
C ARG A 24 -5.00 -7.70 1.86
N PHE A 25 -3.78 -7.16 1.96
CA PHE A 25 -3.13 -6.89 3.24
C PHE A 25 -3.75 -5.69 3.97
N GLN A 26 -4.31 -4.73 3.22
CA GLN A 26 -5.03 -3.60 3.79
C GLN A 26 -6.43 -4.00 4.27
N ILE A 27 -7.07 -4.99 3.61
CA ILE A 27 -8.41 -5.46 3.94
C ILE A 27 -8.38 -6.52 5.04
N ARG A 28 -7.50 -7.52 4.91
CA ARG A 28 -7.46 -8.69 5.81
C ARG A 28 -6.30 -8.67 6.79
N GLY A 29 -5.34 -7.78 6.60
CA GLY A 29 -4.08 -7.84 7.33
C GLY A 29 -3.23 -9.04 6.94
N GLY A 30 -2.31 -9.42 7.82
CA GLY A 30 -1.48 -10.61 7.67
C GLY A 30 -0.01 -10.31 7.45
N ILE A 31 0.76 -11.34 7.14
CA ILE A 31 2.21 -11.25 6.94
C ILE A 31 2.50 -11.26 5.45
N ARG A 32 3.26 -10.27 5.01
CA ARG A 32 3.79 -10.18 3.65
C ARG A 32 5.24 -10.63 3.64
N PHE A 33 5.55 -11.59 2.80
CA PHE A 33 6.90 -12.01 2.49
C PHE A 33 7.39 -11.34 1.19
N PRO A 34 8.71 -11.15 1.01
CA PRO A 34 9.26 -10.65 -0.23
C PRO A 34 9.05 -11.67 -1.36
N LEU A 35 8.86 -11.16 -2.58
CA LEU A 35 8.80 -11.99 -3.78
C LEU A 35 10.19 -12.43 -4.24
N ARG A 36 11.24 -11.76 -3.78
CA ARG A 36 12.64 -12.05 -4.07
C ARG A 36 13.42 -12.08 -2.75
N ASN A 37 14.45 -11.26 -2.61
CA ASN A 37 15.39 -11.36 -1.50
C ASN A 37 14.87 -10.72 -0.20
N ALA A 38 14.32 -9.50 -0.26
CA ALA A 38 13.85 -8.78 0.91
C ALA A 38 12.81 -7.72 0.57
N LEU A 39 12.03 -7.32 1.57
CA LEU A 39 11.18 -6.13 1.51
C LEU A 39 12.02 -4.91 1.92
N MET A 40 11.84 -3.80 1.20
CA MET A 40 12.52 -2.55 1.52
C MET A 40 11.53 -1.59 2.19
N ILE A 41 11.90 -1.16 3.40
CA ILE A 41 11.14 -0.15 4.16
C ILE A 41 11.94 1.13 4.19
N SER A 42 11.27 2.24 3.88
CA SER A 42 11.84 3.58 4.03
C SER A 42 11.99 3.96 5.50
N THR A 43 12.97 4.80 5.79
CA THR A 43 13.12 5.44 7.09
C THR A 43 12.69 6.92 7.00
N ASP A 44 12.61 7.62 8.11
CA ASP A 44 12.25 9.04 8.17
C ASP A 44 13.19 9.95 7.37
N LYS A 45 14.37 9.44 7.03
CA LYS A 45 15.38 10.18 6.26
C LYS A 45 15.35 9.91 4.76
N THR A 46 14.38 9.12 4.31
CA THR A 46 14.21 8.79 2.90
C THR A 46 13.35 9.83 2.19
N ARG A 47 13.78 10.27 1.02
CA ARG A 47 12.92 11.08 0.15
C ARG A 47 11.83 10.20 -0.46
N LEU A 48 10.61 10.44 -0.04
CA LEU A 48 9.42 9.72 -0.49
C LEU A 48 8.61 10.57 -1.48
N ASN A 49 7.82 9.93 -2.32
CA ASN A 49 6.80 10.61 -3.11
C ASN A 49 5.58 10.98 -2.23
N ARG A 50 4.60 11.66 -2.82
CA ARG A 50 3.36 12.06 -2.12
C ARG A 50 2.56 10.89 -1.53
N PHE A 51 2.83 9.67 -1.95
CA PHE A 51 2.16 8.45 -1.47
C PHE A 51 2.98 7.66 -0.44
N GLY A 52 4.10 8.22 0.04
CA GLY A 52 4.97 7.56 1.02
C GLY A 52 5.86 6.46 0.46
N ASN A 53 6.08 6.40 -0.85
CA ASN A 53 6.87 5.36 -1.49
C ASN A 53 8.21 5.88 -2.02
N ILE A 54 9.23 5.03 -1.99
CA ILE A 54 10.49 5.25 -2.70
C ILE A 54 10.23 5.04 -4.19
N THR A 55 10.50 6.05 -5.01
CA THR A 55 10.34 5.91 -6.47
C THR A 55 11.46 5.07 -7.08
N PRO A 56 11.23 4.39 -8.23
CA PRO A 56 12.29 3.69 -8.94
C PRO A 56 13.49 4.58 -9.30
N ALA A 57 13.24 5.83 -9.62
CA ALA A 57 14.29 6.82 -9.89
C ALA A 57 15.16 7.10 -8.65
N THR A 58 14.52 7.34 -7.51
CA THR A 58 15.21 7.54 -6.22
C THR A 58 16.03 6.29 -5.85
N TYR A 59 15.48 5.10 -6.02
CA TYR A 59 16.18 3.86 -5.76
C TYR A 59 17.40 3.68 -6.67
N ARG A 60 17.27 3.93 -7.99
CA ARG A 60 18.40 3.89 -8.93
C ARG A 60 19.49 4.88 -8.57
N GLN A 61 19.13 6.09 -8.15
CA GLN A 61 20.08 7.09 -7.69
C GLN A 61 20.87 6.61 -6.47
N MET A 62 20.19 5.95 -5.50
CA MET A 62 20.84 5.39 -4.32
C MET A 62 21.83 4.27 -4.67
N ILE A 63 21.50 3.42 -5.63
CA ILE A 63 22.36 2.30 -6.04
C ILE A 63 23.55 2.78 -6.88
N ASN A 64 23.35 3.75 -7.77
CA ASN A 64 24.38 4.22 -8.69
C ASN A 64 25.38 5.15 -8.01
N ASN A 65 24.98 5.93 -7.02
CA ASN A 65 25.87 6.85 -6.32
C ASN A 65 26.57 6.14 -5.13
N LYS A 66 27.54 5.30 -5.43
CA LYS A 66 28.32 4.52 -4.44
C LYS A 66 29.16 5.38 -3.49
N THR A 67 29.49 6.60 -3.87
CA THR A 67 30.21 7.56 -3.01
C THR A 67 29.34 8.01 -1.86
N LYS A 68 28.08 8.30 -2.14
CA LYS A 68 27.12 8.80 -1.15
C LYS A 68 26.38 7.69 -0.41
N TYR A 69 26.05 6.60 -1.10
CA TYR A 69 25.27 5.50 -0.55
C TYR A 69 26.06 4.19 -0.58
N PHE A 70 25.75 3.29 0.34
CA PHE A 70 26.20 1.90 0.31
C PHE A 70 25.12 0.96 0.81
N LYS A 71 25.15 -0.27 0.31
CA LYS A 71 24.26 -1.36 0.72
C LYS A 71 25.01 -2.29 1.66
N GLY A 72 24.36 -2.74 2.71
CA GLY A 72 24.88 -3.74 3.64
C GLY A 72 24.62 -3.39 5.10
N VAL A 73 25.41 -4.04 5.96
CA VAL A 73 25.46 -3.80 7.40
C VAL A 73 26.68 -2.92 7.68
N PRO A 74 26.54 -1.77 8.34
CA PRO A 74 27.70 -0.95 8.64
C PRO A 74 28.58 -1.62 9.69
N ASN A 75 29.86 -1.72 9.40
CA ASN A 75 30.86 -2.20 10.36
C ASN A 75 31.08 -1.12 11.43
N GLY A 76 30.47 -1.28 12.58
CA GLY A 76 30.64 -0.32 13.67
C GLY A 76 30.04 -0.80 14.98
N LYS A 77 30.59 -0.30 16.09
CA LYS A 77 30.16 -0.60 17.47
C LYS A 77 28.79 0.00 17.84
N SER A 78 28.01 0.50 16.88
CA SER A 78 26.74 1.19 17.12
C SER A 78 25.54 0.26 17.37
N GLY A 79 25.75 -1.07 17.48
CA GLY A 79 24.68 -2.03 17.81
C GLY A 79 23.57 -2.18 16.75
N GLN A 80 23.61 -1.44 15.66
CA GLN A 80 22.60 -1.48 14.61
C GLN A 80 23.03 -2.42 13.47
N ASN A 81 22.84 -3.71 13.69
CA ASN A 81 23.15 -4.76 12.70
C ASN A 81 22.00 -4.97 11.69
N TYR A 82 21.49 -3.87 11.12
CA TYR A 82 20.44 -3.98 10.13
C TYR A 82 20.98 -3.88 8.72
N GLU A 83 20.63 -4.84 7.88
CA GLU A 83 20.90 -4.75 6.45
C GLU A 83 20.01 -3.70 5.80
N GLY A 84 20.61 -2.83 4.98
CA GLY A 84 19.86 -1.76 4.33
C GLY A 84 20.71 -0.90 3.40
N ILE A 85 20.13 0.22 2.98
CA ILE A 85 20.81 1.28 2.25
C ILE A 85 21.14 2.40 3.23
N TRP A 86 22.40 2.75 3.26
CA TRP A 86 22.96 3.77 4.14
C TRP A 86 23.50 4.94 3.33
N GLU A 87 23.29 6.14 3.85
CA GLU A 87 23.82 7.37 3.28
C GLU A 87 25.00 7.88 4.13
N ARG A 88 26.07 8.25 3.46
CA ARG A 88 27.19 8.97 4.07
C ARG A 88 26.86 10.46 4.04
N TYR A 89 26.86 11.11 5.19
CA TYR A 89 26.56 12.53 5.29
C TYR A 89 27.50 13.21 6.29
N GLY A 90 28.13 14.29 5.88
CA GLY A 90 29.00 15.09 6.74
C GLY A 90 30.20 14.33 7.30
N ARG A 91 31.05 15.04 8.04
CA ARG A 91 32.22 14.47 8.71
C ARG A 91 31.87 14.09 10.15
N SER A 92 32.46 13.01 10.64
CA SER A 92 32.31 12.62 12.05
C SER A 92 33.19 13.51 12.92
N LYS A 93 32.60 14.14 13.95
CA LYS A 93 33.36 14.87 14.98
C LYS A 93 34.13 13.93 15.92
N ARG A 94 33.59 12.69 16.09
CA ARG A 94 34.14 11.70 17.04
C ARG A 94 35.31 10.92 16.48
N TYR A 95 35.37 10.75 15.17
CA TYR A 95 36.43 9.98 14.49
C TYR A 95 37.03 10.83 13.39
N PRO A 96 38.27 11.32 13.54
CA PRO A 96 38.99 12.06 12.49
C PRO A 96 39.02 11.23 11.20
N GLY A 97 38.67 11.81 10.08
CA GLY A 97 38.56 11.13 8.78
C GLY A 97 37.29 10.28 8.60
N GLY A 98 36.51 10.04 9.65
CA GLY A 98 35.27 9.26 9.58
C GLY A 98 34.11 10.04 8.98
N GLN A 99 33.22 9.34 8.30
CA GLN A 99 31.96 9.88 7.81
C GLN A 99 30.82 9.48 8.74
N ARG A 100 29.86 10.39 8.92
CA ARG A 100 28.59 10.10 9.56
C ARG A 100 27.73 9.31 8.58
N ILE A 101 27.08 8.27 9.08
CA ILE A 101 26.15 7.45 8.27
C ILE A 101 24.75 7.50 8.86
N ARG A 102 23.74 7.42 8.01
CA ARG A 102 22.34 7.27 8.42
C ARG A 102 21.66 6.25 7.54
N MET A 103 20.74 5.49 8.11
CA MET A 103 19.93 4.55 7.36
C MET A 103 18.88 5.30 6.55
N VAL A 104 18.78 4.96 5.27
CA VAL A 104 17.79 5.52 4.35
C VAL A 104 16.71 4.50 4.05
N ALA A 105 17.09 3.22 3.89
CA ALA A 105 16.12 2.15 3.71
C ALA A 105 16.62 0.89 4.43
N ARG A 106 15.69 0.15 5.04
CA ARG A 106 15.97 -1.11 5.74
C ARG A 106 15.43 -2.28 4.92
N TYR A 107 16.18 -3.36 4.88
CA TYR A 107 15.72 -4.65 4.37
C TYR A 107 15.15 -5.49 5.48
N ILE A 108 14.00 -6.13 5.21
CA ILE A 108 13.33 -7.04 6.15
C ILE A 108 12.81 -8.26 5.42
N ASP A 109 12.76 -9.40 6.11
CA ASP A 109 12.32 -10.68 5.56
C ASP A 109 10.79 -10.81 5.56
N LYS A 110 10.11 -10.08 6.42
CA LYS A 110 8.65 -10.09 6.52
C LYS A 110 8.12 -8.76 7.04
N ALA A 111 6.94 -8.37 6.57
CA ALA A 111 6.21 -7.22 7.08
C ALA A 111 4.82 -7.66 7.55
N GLN A 112 4.46 -7.28 8.77
CA GLN A 112 3.14 -7.53 9.33
C GLN A 112 2.25 -6.32 9.08
N TYR A 113 1.07 -6.57 8.51
CA TYR A 113 0.05 -5.56 8.23
C TYR A 113 -1.15 -5.77 9.14
N ARG A 114 -1.69 -4.70 9.65
CA ARG A 114 -3.02 -4.67 10.28
C ARG A 114 -4.07 -4.30 9.26
N PRO A 115 -5.31 -4.82 9.34
CA PRO A 115 -6.40 -4.36 8.49
C PRO A 115 -6.62 -2.87 8.72
N LEU A 116 -6.61 -2.08 7.64
CA LEU A 116 -6.84 -0.64 7.67
C LEU A 116 -8.09 -0.26 6.88
N PHE A 117 -8.55 -1.14 6.01
CA PHE A 117 -9.68 -0.88 5.12
C PHE A 117 -10.78 -1.93 5.31
N PRO A 118 -11.85 -1.64 6.06
CA PRO A 118 -12.95 -2.54 6.32
C PRO A 118 -13.89 -2.62 5.11
N PHE A 119 -13.40 -3.24 4.01
CA PHE A 119 -14.12 -3.28 2.73
C PHE A 119 -15.50 -3.92 2.83
N ALA A 120 -15.61 -5.08 3.49
CA ALA A 120 -16.86 -5.83 3.60
C ALA A 120 -17.91 -5.04 4.41
N GLU A 121 -17.52 -4.51 5.56
CA GLU A 121 -18.38 -3.74 6.44
C GLU A 121 -18.86 -2.44 5.77
N THR A 122 -17.94 -1.71 5.14
CA THR A 122 -18.27 -0.49 4.39
C THR A 122 -19.24 -0.79 3.25
N THR A 123 -19.00 -1.87 2.49
CA THR A 123 -19.87 -2.26 1.37
C THR A 123 -21.25 -2.67 1.88
N GLN A 124 -21.33 -3.47 2.93
CA GLN A 124 -22.59 -3.85 3.56
C GLN A 124 -23.35 -2.63 4.08
N GLY A 125 -22.66 -1.72 4.77
CA GLY A 125 -23.27 -0.48 5.25
C GLY A 125 -23.90 0.34 4.13
N VAL A 126 -23.21 0.48 3.00
CA VAL A 126 -23.74 1.17 1.80
C VAL A 126 -24.95 0.44 1.24
N VAL A 127 -24.91 -0.89 1.12
CA VAL A 127 -26.03 -1.69 0.61
C VAL A 127 -27.26 -1.51 1.52
N PHE A 128 -27.10 -1.64 2.82
CA PHE A 128 -28.20 -1.46 3.77
C PHE A 128 -28.79 -0.05 3.74
N SER A 129 -27.95 0.98 3.69
CA SER A 129 -28.42 2.37 3.61
C SER A 129 -29.19 2.69 2.33
N GLN A 130 -28.93 1.97 1.24
CA GLN A 130 -29.58 2.17 -0.05
C GLN A 130 -30.84 1.30 -0.26
N GLN A 131 -31.11 0.32 0.59
CA GLN A 131 -32.25 -0.59 0.41
C GLN A 131 -33.59 0.14 0.32
N SER A 132 -33.85 1.09 1.20
CA SER A 132 -35.07 1.90 1.16
C SER A 132 -35.18 2.74 -0.11
N GLY A 133 -34.09 3.36 -0.53
CA GLY A 133 -34.04 4.14 -1.78
C GLY A 133 -34.27 3.29 -3.02
N ILE A 134 -33.73 2.07 -3.07
CA ILE A 134 -33.95 1.11 -4.16
C ILE A 134 -35.42 0.70 -4.20
N ALA A 135 -36.03 0.35 -3.08
CA ALA A 135 -37.45 -0.03 -2.99
C ALA A 135 -38.39 1.09 -3.45
N ILE A 136 -38.12 2.34 -3.08
CA ILE A 136 -38.91 3.51 -3.48
C ILE A 136 -38.80 3.71 -5.01
N ARG A 137 -37.58 3.66 -5.56
CA ARG A 137 -37.34 3.83 -7.00
C ARG A 137 -38.01 2.71 -7.80
N PHE A 138 -37.92 1.46 -7.31
CA PHE A 138 -38.56 0.32 -7.94
C PHE A 138 -40.08 0.49 -7.99
N ARG A 139 -40.75 0.83 -6.87
CA ARG A 139 -42.19 1.08 -6.80
C ARG A 139 -42.63 2.17 -7.77
N LYS A 140 -41.84 3.28 -7.82
CA LYS A 140 -42.13 4.38 -8.74
C LYS A 140 -42.09 3.93 -10.21
N ARG A 141 -41.02 3.20 -10.61
CA ARG A 141 -40.86 2.68 -11.97
C ARG A 141 -41.91 1.65 -12.35
N LEU A 142 -42.32 0.80 -11.40
CA LEU A 142 -43.37 -0.17 -11.63
C LEU A 142 -44.71 0.54 -11.85
N ALA A 143 -45.05 1.56 -11.05
CA ALA A 143 -46.25 2.34 -11.21
C ALA A 143 -46.26 3.08 -12.55
N GLU A 144 -45.18 3.66 -12.99
CA GLU A 144 -45.03 4.28 -14.31
C GLU A 144 -45.24 3.27 -15.43
N ALA A 145 -44.63 2.09 -15.36
CA ALA A 145 -44.79 1.04 -16.36
C ALA A 145 -46.21 0.50 -16.48
N LEU A 146 -46.90 0.34 -15.35
CA LEU A 146 -48.32 -0.07 -15.32
C LEU A 146 -49.25 0.98 -15.88
N ARG A 147 -48.93 2.28 -15.80
CA ARG A 147 -49.71 3.36 -16.42
C ARG A 147 -49.54 3.42 -17.94
N THR A 148 -48.33 3.09 -18.42
CA THR A 148 -48.02 3.12 -19.87
C THR A 148 -48.37 1.83 -20.60
N ALA A 149 -48.71 0.76 -19.87
CA ALA A 149 -49.09 -0.55 -20.44
C ALA A 149 -50.60 -0.64 -20.78
N LYS A 150 -51.34 0.47 -20.66
CA LYS A 150 -52.68 0.61 -21.20
C LYS A 150 -52.57 1.23 -22.57
#